data_28f1f0fb592b1abcb1031bcd1995924c
#
_entry.id   28f1f0fb592b1abcb1031bcd1995924c
#
_cell.length_a   1.000
_cell.length_b   1.000
_cell.length_c   1.000
_cell.angle_alpha   90.00
_cell.angle_beta   90.00
_cell.angle_gamma   90.00
#
_symmetry.space_group_name_H-M   'P 1'
#
loop_
_entity.id
_entity.type
_entity.pdbx_description
1 polymer ?
#
loop_
_entity_poly.entity_id
_entity_poly.type
_entity_poly.pdbx_seq_one_letter_code
_entity_poly.pdbx_strand_id
1 'polypeptide(L)'
;MGRHRLVLDCGMHPKDTGEDALPNFKAIAGQEIEAILISHAHQDHIGTLPVLMRRFPTAHIFMTEATAEIGNVLLHNSVNVMTRQREEIGRTVAGLYPLFTHRETDRASERWRRCPLRQRISISGERAPEREKDALTFEFFDAGHVLGSSGILLRAEGKTVFYTGDVNFDDQTIMEAAVFPEEKVDVLIMECTRGDHAKPAGWTRAGEEQRLAEAISTAFERQSCVLIPVFALGKTQEILAMLYKFGRERLLPQFPIYIGGLSSKMTDIYDRRAHMTRRQLPRLTLMREAAPFILNDGTVRDAPLRPGRVYALSSGMMVPKTLSNVLARRLIENPQHSIFFVGYASPESPAGLLRDAGTNGEVALDPDKPPQRVRCNIDQFQFSAHATRESLIDYARKLSPAKIVLVHGDPPAVEWMRSTLSAHLPRSEVFVPSPGIELEL
;
A
#
# COMPACT_ATOMS: atom_id res chain seq x y z
N MET A 1 -25.90 -1.28 6.43
CA MET A 1 -26.34 0.05 6.88
C MET A 1 -27.81 0.16 6.54
N GLY A 2 -28.66 0.19 7.56
CA GLY A 2 -30.09 -0.05 7.37
C GLY A 2 -30.31 -1.41 6.67
N ARG A 3 -31.15 -1.46 5.65
CA ARG A 3 -31.38 -2.68 4.83
C ARG A 3 -30.28 -2.97 3.80
N HIS A 4 -29.37 -2.03 3.58
CA HIS A 4 -28.37 -2.11 2.50
C HIS A 4 -27.13 -2.91 2.93
N ARG A 5 -26.59 -3.71 2.02
CA ARG A 5 -25.39 -4.52 2.21
C ARG A 5 -24.31 -4.10 1.23
N LEU A 6 -23.18 -3.70 1.79
CA LEU A 6 -22.03 -3.21 1.05
C LEU A 6 -20.76 -3.98 1.45
N VAL A 7 -19.80 -4.02 0.55
CA VAL A 7 -18.44 -4.48 0.85
C VAL A 7 -17.49 -3.28 0.73
N LEU A 8 -16.69 -3.07 1.76
CA LEU A 8 -15.60 -2.09 1.77
C LEU A 8 -14.28 -2.84 1.64
N ASP A 9 -13.64 -2.69 0.51
CA ASP A 9 -12.45 -3.41 0.06
C ASP A 9 -12.64 -4.93 -0.09
N CYS A 10 -11.78 -5.55 -0.88
CA CYS A 10 -11.77 -6.99 -1.11
C CYS A 10 -10.34 -7.45 -1.43
N GLY A 11 -9.52 -7.50 -0.40
CA GLY A 11 -8.10 -7.77 -0.51
C GLY A 11 -7.72 -9.24 -0.53
N MET A 12 -6.46 -9.49 -0.78
CA MET A 12 -5.80 -10.79 -0.67
C MET A 12 -4.86 -10.73 0.54
N HIS A 13 -4.91 -11.75 1.41
CA HIS A 13 -4.01 -11.81 2.55
C HIS A 13 -2.54 -11.88 2.08
N PRO A 14 -1.65 -11.00 2.58
CA PRO A 14 -0.32 -10.85 2.00
C PRO A 14 0.66 -11.99 2.31
N LYS A 15 0.37 -12.79 3.35
CA LYS A 15 1.24 -13.89 3.81
C LYS A 15 0.76 -15.26 3.34
N ASP A 16 -0.53 -15.40 3.02
CA ASP A 16 -1.14 -16.66 2.68
C ASP A 16 -1.18 -16.92 1.17
N THR A 17 -1.47 -18.17 0.80
CA THR A 17 -1.53 -18.58 -0.59
C THR A 17 -2.80 -19.41 -0.83
N GLY A 18 -3.27 -19.47 -2.08
CA GLY A 18 -4.45 -20.24 -2.43
C GLY A 18 -5.73 -19.71 -1.81
N GLU A 19 -6.58 -20.62 -1.33
CA GLU A 19 -7.85 -20.27 -0.71
C GLU A 19 -7.68 -19.56 0.63
N ASP A 20 -6.57 -19.80 1.35
CA ASP A 20 -6.28 -19.18 2.64
C ASP A 20 -5.98 -17.68 2.48
N ALA A 21 -5.53 -17.24 1.30
CA ALA A 21 -5.34 -15.85 0.99
C ALA A 21 -6.67 -15.09 0.72
N LEU A 22 -7.79 -15.79 0.58
CA LEU A 22 -9.09 -15.18 0.30
C LEU A 22 -9.75 -14.69 1.59
N PRO A 23 -10.53 -13.59 1.50
CA PRO A 23 -11.43 -13.20 2.58
C PRO A 23 -12.44 -14.33 2.90
N ASN A 24 -12.98 -14.31 4.11
CA ASN A 24 -14.01 -15.27 4.51
C ASN A 24 -15.35 -15.00 3.80
N PHE A 25 -15.42 -15.33 2.51
CA PHE A 25 -16.64 -15.15 1.71
C PHE A 25 -17.83 -15.99 2.21
N LYS A 26 -17.62 -16.97 3.09
CA LYS A 26 -18.71 -17.74 3.71
C LYS A 26 -19.55 -16.86 4.63
N ALA A 27 -18.96 -15.85 5.26
CA ALA A 27 -19.65 -14.90 6.14
C ALA A 27 -20.75 -14.09 5.42
N ILE A 28 -20.61 -13.91 4.10
CA ILE A 28 -21.58 -13.16 3.28
C ILE A 28 -22.30 -14.06 2.26
N ALA A 29 -22.16 -15.38 2.38
CA ALA A 29 -22.81 -16.31 1.47
C ALA A 29 -24.34 -16.25 1.61
N GLY A 30 -25.04 -16.23 0.47
CA GLY A 30 -26.51 -16.12 0.44
C GLY A 30 -27.06 -14.72 0.72
N GLN A 31 -26.20 -13.74 0.97
CA GLN A 31 -26.61 -12.33 1.08
C GLN A 31 -26.62 -11.68 -0.31
N GLU A 32 -27.43 -10.64 -0.46
CA GLU A 32 -27.47 -9.83 -1.66
C GLU A 32 -26.59 -8.57 -1.42
N ILE A 33 -25.44 -8.50 -2.11
CA ILE A 33 -24.52 -7.36 -2.01
C ILE A 33 -24.86 -6.36 -3.12
N GLU A 34 -25.24 -5.15 -2.73
CA GLU A 34 -25.65 -4.09 -3.65
C GLU A 34 -24.46 -3.35 -4.25
N ALA A 35 -23.43 -3.08 -3.43
CA ALA A 35 -22.25 -2.36 -3.89
C ALA A 35 -20.96 -2.82 -3.20
N ILE A 36 -19.85 -2.66 -3.94
CA ILE A 36 -18.48 -2.89 -3.50
C ILE A 36 -17.75 -1.56 -3.70
N LEU A 37 -17.17 -1.01 -2.64
CA LEU A 37 -16.42 0.24 -2.69
C LEU A 37 -14.96 -0.05 -2.36
N ILE A 38 -14.06 0.33 -3.25
CA ILE A 38 -12.62 0.08 -3.12
C ILE A 38 -11.92 1.38 -2.74
N SER A 39 -11.22 1.35 -1.60
CA SER A 39 -10.48 2.49 -1.07
C SER A 39 -9.23 2.80 -1.91
N HIS A 40 -8.45 1.78 -2.27
CA HIS A 40 -7.24 1.93 -3.08
C HIS A 40 -6.78 0.60 -3.70
N ALA A 41 -5.69 0.65 -4.46
CA ALA A 41 -5.29 -0.45 -5.34
C ALA A 41 -4.22 -1.40 -4.77
N HIS A 42 -3.81 -1.31 -3.50
CA HIS A 42 -2.93 -2.33 -2.91
C HIS A 42 -3.60 -3.71 -2.89
N GLN A 43 -2.78 -4.75 -2.94
CA GLN A 43 -3.22 -6.13 -3.11
C GLN A 43 -4.14 -6.61 -1.97
N ASP A 44 -3.89 -6.15 -0.76
CA ASP A 44 -4.67 -6.41 0.45
C ASP A 44 -6.00 -5.64 0.53
N HIS A 45 -6.31 -4.79 -0.47
CA HIS A 45 -7.56 -4.05 -0.60
C HIS A 45 -8.35 -4.39 -1.86
N ILE A 46 -7.70 -4.72 -2.99
CA ILE A 46 -8.36 -5.02 -4.27
C ILE A 46 -8.08 -6.45 -4.78
N GLY A 47 -7.13 -7.16 -4.18
CA GLY A 47 -6.51 -8.35 -4.76
C GLY A 47 -7.43 -9.52 -5.08
N THR A 48 -8.59 -9.62 -4.43
CA THR A 48 -9.57 -10.68 -4.73
C THR A 48 -10.87 -10.17 -5.36
N LEU A 49 -10.89 -8.91 -5.78
CA LEU A 49 -12.08 -8.30 -6.39
C LEU A 49 -12.67 -9.11 -7.56
N PRO A 50 -11.89 -9.71 -8.50
CA PRO A 50 -12.47 -10.55 -9.56
C PRO A 50 -13.18 -11.80 -9.01
N VAL A 51 -12.69 -12.37 -7.90
CA VAL A 51 -13.34 -13.51 -7.22
C VAL A 51 -14.66 -13.09 -6.59
N LEU A 52 -14.68 -11.93 -5.91
CA LEU A 52 -15.88 -11.38 -5.29
C LEU A 52 -16.95 -11.07 -6.35
N MET A 53 -16.56 -10.43 -7.45
CA MET A 53 -17.47 -10.09 -8.56
C MET A 53 -18.09 -11.31 -9.23
N ARG A 54 -17.41 -12.45 -9.26
CA ARG A 54 -17.96 -13.73 -9.75
C ARG A 54 -19.03 -14.27 -8.81
N ARG A 55 -18.92 -14.03 -7.50
CA ARG A 55 -19.90 -14.44 -6.48
C ARG A 55 -21.12 -13.49 -6.44
N PHE A 56 -20.90 -12.20 -6.69
CA PHE A 56 -21.93 -11.16 -6.65
C PHE A 56 -21.99 -10.41 -7.99
N PRO A 57 -22.52 -11.06 -9.04
CA PRO A 57 -22.47 -10.53 -10.40
C PRO A 57 -23.36 -9.30 -10.62
N THR A 58 -24.27 -8.99 -9.71
CA THR A 58 -25.18 -7.82 -9.77
C THR A 58 -24.64 -6.60 -9.01
N ALA A 59 -23.65 -6.79 -8.12
CA ALA A 59 -23.11 -5.72 -7.32
C ALA A 59 -22.47 -4.61 -8.19
N HIS A 60 -22.72 -3.36 -7.82
CA HIS A 60 -22.04 -2.18 -8.40
C HIS A 60 -20.66 -2.02 -7.78
N ILE A 61 -19.66 -1.70 -8.58
CA ILE A 61 -18.29 -1.54 -8.10
C ILE A 61 -17.87 -0.08 -8.29
N PHE A 62 -17.42 0.55 -7.21
CA PHE A 62 -17.03 1.96 -7.19
C PHE A 62 -15.61 2.12 -6.65
N MET A 63 -14.84 2.99 -7.28
CA MET A 63 -13.50 3.39 -6.86
C MET A 63 -13.10 4.69 -7.53
N THR A 64 -12.01 5.32 -7.09
CA THR A 64 -11.48 6.48 -7.80
C THR A 64 -10.93 6.07 -9.16
N GLU A 65 -10.83 7.03 -10.07
CA GLU A 65 -10.32 6.76 -11.42
C GLU A 65 -8.88 6.25 -11.41
N ALA A 66 -8.03 6.80 -10.53
CA ALA A 66 -6.64 6.35 -10.40
C ALA A 66 -6.55 4.94 -9.79
N THR A 67 -7.37 4.63 -8.79
CA THR A 67 -7.47 3.27 -8.21
C THR A 67 -7.88 2.26 -9.28
N ALA A 68 -8.82 2.59 -10.15
CA ALA A 68 -9.23 1.71 -11.25
C ALA A 68 -8.08 1.43 -12.24
N GLU A 69 -7.35 2.46 -12.64
CA GLU A 69 -6.24 2.32 -13.59
C GLU A 69 -5.09 1.51 -13.01
N ILE A 70 -4.70 1.78 -11.76
CA ILE A 70 -3.65 1.06 -11.05
C ILE A 70 -4.09 -0.38 -10.75
N GLY A 71 -5.31 -0.56 -10.25
CA GLY A 71 -5.88 -1.87 -9.90
C GLY A 71 -5.91 -2.82 -11.09
N ASN A 72 -6.27 -2.31 -12.27
CA ASN A 72 -6.24 -3.13 -13.48
C ASN A 72 -4.83 -3.69 -13.77
N VAL A 73 -3.80 -2.86 -13.71
CA VAL A 73 -2.41 -3.31 -13.93
C VAL A 73 -1.96 -4.28 -12.85
N LEU A 74 -2.30 -4.03 -11.58
CA LEU A 74 -1.89 -4.88 -10.46
C LEU A 74 -2.58 -6.24 -10.49
N LEU A 75 -3.88 -6.30 -10.80
CA LEU A 75 -4.61 -7.57 -10.90
C LEU A 75 -4.08 -8.43 -12.07
N HIS A 76 -3.76 -7.83 -13.21
CA HIS A 76 -3.08 -8.56 -14.29
C HIS A 76 -1.69 -9.07 -13.87
N ASN A 77 -0.93 -8.29 -13.10
CA ASN A 77 0.32 -8.76 -12.54
C ASN A 77 0.12 -9.92 -11.55
N SER A 78 -0.95 -9.89 -10.74
CA SER A 78 -1.29 -10.97 -9.80
C SER A 78 -1.58 -12.28 -10.53
N VAL A 79 -2.28 -12.23 -11.67
CA VAL A 79 -2.47 -13.43 -12.52
C VAL A 79 -1.13 -14.02 -12.95
N ASN A 80 -0.17 -13.18 -13.37
CA ASN A 80 1.16 -13.66 -13.76
C ASN A 80 1.92 -14.29 -12.58
N VAL A 81 1.83 -13.68 -11.40
CA VAL A 81 2.46 -14.22 -10.16
C VAL A 81 1.84 -15.56 -9.78
N MET A 82 0.51 -15.65 -9.71
CA MET A 82 -0.21 -16.89 -9.40
C MET A 82 0.06 -18.01 -10.41
N THR A 83 0.20 -17.65 -11.70
CA THR A 83 0.53 -18.64 -12.75
C THR A 83 1.93 -19.22 -12.54
N ARG A 84 2.93 -18.38 -12.21
CA ARG A 84 4.28 -18.87 -11.89
C ARG A 84 4.29 -19.72 -10.61
N GLN A 85 3.58 -19.31 -9.57
CA GLN A 85 3.47 -20.09 -8.33
C GLN A 85 2.84 -21.47 -8.59
N ARG A 86 1.81 -21.53 -9.44
CA ARG A 86 1.23 -22.80 -9.86
C ARG A 86 2.24 -23.75 -10.55
N GLU A 87 3.09 -23.21 -11.41
CA GLU A 87 4.12 -23.99 -12.10
C GLU A 87 5.15 -24.56 -11.12
N GLU A 88 5.43 -23.83 -10.03
CA GLU A 88 6.41 -24.21 -9.01
C GLU A 88 5.87 -25.21 -8.00
N ILE A 89 4.62 -25.06 -7.55
CA ILE A 89 3.97 -25.93 -6.53
C ILE A 89 3.59 -27.29 -7.12
N GLY A 90 3.51 -27.40 -8.46
CA GLY A 90 3.16 -28.64 -9.13
C GLY A 90 1.65 -28.95 -9.17
N ARG A 91 1.29 -30.10 -9.77
CA ARG A 91 -0.10 -30.42 -10.12
C ARG A 91 -1.05 -30.65 -8.93
N THR A 92 -0.56 -30.95 -7.74
CA THR A 92 -1.39 -31.29 -6.57
C THR A 92 -2.19 -30.11 -6.00
N VAL A 93 -1.73 -28.88 -6.19
CA VAL A 93 -2.44 -27.64 -5.78
C VAL A 93 -2.94 -26.86 -7.00
N ALA A 94 -2.73 -27.39 -8.19
CA ALA A 94 -3.00 -26.73 -9.47
C ALA A 94 -4.47 -26.39 -9.73
N GLY A 95 -5.41 -26.99 -9.01
CA GLY A 95 -6.84 -26.68 -9.14
C GLY A 95 -7.25 -25.33 -8.56
N LEU A 96 -6.41 -24.72 -7.69
CA LEU A 96 -6.70 -23.49 -6.96
C LEU A 96 -6.06 -22.24 -7.56
N TYR A 97 -5.09 -22.38 -8.47
CA TYR A 97 -4.37 -21.25 -9.09
C TYR A 97 -4.47 -21.25 -10.61
N PRO A 98 -4.54 -20.07 -11.22
CA PRO A 98 -4.76 -18.76 -10.62
C PRO A 98 -6.21 -18.64 -10.10
N LEU A 99 -6.40 -17.89 -9.01
CA LEU A 99 -7.73 -17.63 -8.42
C LEU A 99 -8.68 -16.95 -9.40
N PHE A 100 -8.13 -16.19 -10.32
CA PHE A 100 -8.80 -15.56 -11.46
C PHE A 100 -7.83 -15.42 -12.65
N THR A 101 -8.36 -15.15 -13.82
CA THR A 101 -7.65 -15.09 -15.09
C THR A 101 -7.57 -13.64 -15.62
N HIS A 102 -6.69 -13.38 -16.60
CA HIS A 102 -6.66 -12.10 -17.33
C HIS A 102 -8.01 -11.71 -17.89
N ARG A 103 -8.75 -12.69 -18.49
CA ARG A 103 -10.08 -12.44 -19.05
C ARG A 103 -11.12 -12.06 -17.98
N GLU A 104 -11.03 -12.63 -16.78
CA GLU A 104 -11.89 -12.23 -15.66
C GLU A 104 -11.54 -10.84 -15.16
N THR A 105 -10.26 -10.49 -15.12
CA THR A 105 -9.78 -9.14 -14.79
C THR A 105 -10.30 -8.11 -15.80
N ASP A 106 -10.21 -8.40 -17.11
CA ASP A 106 -10.74 -7.52 -18.16
C ASP A 106 -12.24 -7.27 -17.98
N ARG A 107 -13.03 -8.36 -17.86
CA ARG A 107 -14.49 -8.28 -17.64
C ARG A 107 -14.85 -7.57 -16.33
N ALA A 108 -14.04 -7.73 -15.30
CA ALA A 108 -14.23 -7.03 -14.04
C ALA A 108 -14.02 -5.54 -14.21
N SER A 109 -12.92 -5.14 -14.87
CA SER A 109 -12.56 -3.74 -15.04
C SER A 109 -13.54 -2.94 -15.92
N GLU A 110 -14.22 -3.60 -16.87
CA GLU A 110 -15.29 -3.00 -17.69
C GLU A 110 -16.51 -2.54 -16.85
N ARG A 111 -16.70 -3.13 -15.67
CA ARG A 111 -17.84 -2.86 -14.79
C ARG A 111 -17.51 -1.87 -13.68
N TRP A 112 -16.26 -1.43 -13.53
CA TRP A 112 -15.87 -0.50 -12.49
C TRP A 112 -16.38 0.91 -12.81
N ARG A 113 -17.09 1.49 -11.85
CA ARG A 113 -17.58 2.86 -11.91
C ARG A 113 -16.55 3.78 -11.27
N ARG A 114 -15.96 4.64 -12.08
CA ARG A 114 -14.94 5.59 -11.66
C ARG A 114 -15.60 6.83 -11.09
N CYS A 115 -15.30 7.14 -9.84
CA CYS A 115 -15.93 8.21 -9.10
C CYS A 115 -14.91 9.33 -8.80
N PRO A 116 -15.29 10.60 -8.94
CA PRO A 116 -14.49 11.71 -8.49
C PRO A 116 -14.50 11.80 -6.97
N LEU A 117 -13.44 12.42 -6.42
CA LEU A 117 -13.40 12.76 -5.00
C LEU A 117 -14.41 13.86 -4.67
N ARG A 118 -14.91 13.87 -3.44
CA ARG A 118 -15.82 14.90 -2.89
C ARG A 118 -17.10 15.09 -3.69
N GLN A 119 -17.58 14.01 -4.27
CA GLN A 119 -18.90 14.00 -4.91
C GLN A 119 -19.77 12.94 -4.24
N ARG A 120 -20.93 13.36 -3.75
CA ARG A 120 -21.93 12.48 -3.20
C ARG A 120 -22.62 11.68 -4.30
N ILE A 121 -22.60 10.37 -4.19
CA ILE A 121 -23.04 9.41 -5.21
C ILE A 121 -23.99 8.41 -4.52
N SER A 122 -25.09 8.07 -5.18
CA SER A 122 -26.00 6.99 -4.78
C SER A 122 -25.43 5.63 -5.16
N ILE A 123 -25.92 4.58 -4.55
CA ILE A 123 -25.50 3.19 -4.92
C ILE A 123 -25.93 2.80 -6.34
N SER A 124 -26.85 3.53 -6.98
CA SER A 124 -27.13 3.38 -8.42
C SER A 124 -26.03 3.98 -9.31
N GLY A 125 -25.12 4.80 -8.73
CA GLY A 125 -24.02 5.46 -9.44
C GLY A 125 -24.37 6.85 -9.97
N GLU A 126 -25.49 7.41 -9.56
CA GLU A 126 -25.90 8.76 -9.95
C GLU A 126 -25.46 9.78 -8.89
N ARG A 127 -25.26 11.02 -9.32
CA ARG A 127 -24.99 12.11 -8.37
C ARG A 127 -26.23 12.32 -7.49
N ALA A 128 -26.05 12.15 -6.18
CA ALA A 128 -27.14 12.30 -5.22
C ALA A 128 -27.32 13.78 -4.82
N PRO A 129 -28.55 14.30 -4.77
CA PRO A 129 -28.82 15.63 -4.27
C PRO A 129 -28.57 15.69 -2.75
N GLU A 130 -28.09 16.83 -2.24
CA GLU A 130 -27.77 17.02 -0.82
C GLU A 130 -28.97 16.80 0.12
N ARG A 131 -30.19 16.96 -0.38
CA ARG A 131 -31.44 16.92 0.40
C ARG A 131 -32.01 15.51 0.58
N GLU A 132 -31.46 14.50 -0.08
CA GLU A 132 -31.95 13.12 0.01
C GLU A 132 -31.36 12.43 1.23
N LYS A 133 -32.14 12.45 2.35
CA LYS A 133 -31.63 11.96 3.66
C LYS A 133 -31.75 10.46 3.84
N ASP A 134 -32.67 9.81 3.13
CA ASP A 134 -33.02 8.40 3.36
C ASP A 134 -32.31 7.43 2.41
N ALA A 135 -31.81 7.93 1.27
CA ALA A 135 -31.09 7.11 0.32
C ALA A 135 -29.67 6.82 0.79
N LEU A 136 -29.22 5.58 0.58
CA LEU A 136 -27.82 5.23 0.78
C LEU A 136 -26.94 5.94 -0.25
N THR A 137 -26.03 6.75 0.24
CA THR A 137 -25.07 7.50 -0.56
C THR A 137 -23.65 7.31 -0.02
N PHE A 138 -22.67 7.49 -0.88
CA PHE A 138 -21.26 7.51 -0.48
C PHE A 138 -20.51 8.67 -1.13
N GLU A 139 -19.34 8.96 -0.56
CA GLU A 139 -18.42 10.00 -1.03
C GLU A 139 -16.98 9.58 -0.76
N PHE A 140 -16.11 9.70 -1.76
CA PHE A 140 -14.68 9.43 -1.62
C PHE A 140 -13.91 10.69 -1.23
N PHE A 141 -12.97 10.55 -0.29
CA PHE A 141 -12.08 11.60 0.19
C PHE A 141 -10.61 11.16 0.02
N ASP A 142 -9.75 12.07 -0.43
CA ASP A 142 -8.33 11.77 -0.63
C ASP A 142 -7.67 11.31 0.68
N ALA A 143 -7.10 10.12 0.68
CA ALA A 143 -6.47 9.51 1.86
C ALA A 143 -4.96 9.78 1.96
N GLY A 144 -4.32 10.40 0.97
CA GLY A 144 -2.89 10.77 1.02
C GLY A 144 -1.90 9.59 1.09
N HIS A 145 -2.39 8.33 1.04
CA HIS A 145 -1.57 7.14 1.18
C HIS A 145 -0.83 6.80 -0.12
N VAL A 146 -1.54 6.54 -1.19
CA VAL A 146 -1.01 6.34 -2.55
C VAL A 146 -1.91 7.03 -3.58
N LEU A 147 -1.47 7.13 -4.83
CA LEU A 147 -2.28 7.71 -5.89
C LEU A 147 -3.65 7.02 -6.00
N GLY A 148 -4.71 7.80 -5.85
CA GLY A 148 -6.09 7.34 -5.92
C GLY A 148 -6.66 6.78 -4.63
N SER A 149 -5.86 6.63 -3.57
CA SER A 149 -6.36 6.17 -2.26
C SER A 149 -7.41 7.12 -1.69
N SER A 150 -8.42 6.54 -1.06
CA SER A 150 -9.55 7.30 -0.55
C SER A 150 -10.17 6.70 0.71
N GLY A 151 -10.56 7.57 1.65
CA GLY A 151 -11.54 7.25 2.67
C GLY A 151 -12.96 7.33 2.09
N ILE A 152 -13.91 6.62 2.69
CA ILE A 152 -15.27 6.45 2.19
C ILE A 152 -16.27 6.88 3.26
N LEU A 153 -17.02 7.94 3.00
CA LEU A 153 -18.10 8.39 3.87
C LEU A 153 -19.43 7.86 3.34
N LEU A 154 -20.11 7.05 4.14
CA LEU A 154 -21.42 6.48 3.86
C LEU A 154 -22.49 7.23 4.64
N ARG A 155 -23.64 7.50 4.02
CA ARG A 155 -24.81 8.10 4.67
C ARG A 155 -26.07 7.32 4.27
N ALA A 156 -26.85 6.92 5.27
CA ALA A 156 -28.17 6.34 5.07
C ALA A 156 -29.02 6.52 6.35
N GLU A 157 -30.30 6.78 6.20
CA GLU A 157 -31.28 6.82 7.30
C GLU A 157 -30.84 7.72 8.47
N GLY A 158 -30.20 8.86 8.16
CA GLY A 158 -29.69 9.81 9.15
C GLY A 158 -28.44 9.36 9.91
N LYS A 159 -27.83 8.23 9.55
CA LYS A 159 -26.58 7.70 10.09
C LYS A 159 -25.40 7.92 9.15
N THR A 160 -24.23 8.07 9.74
CA THR A 160 -22.96 8.27 9.02
C THR A 160 -21.91 7.25 9.45
N VAL A 161 -21.26 6.62 8.48
CA VAL A 161 -20.13 5.73 8.70
C VAL A 161 -18.96 6.23 7.85
N PHE A 162 -17.81 6.44 8.48
CA PHE A 162 -16.59 6.78 7.75
C PHE A 162 -15.56 5.66 7.85
N TYR A 163 -15.15 5.14 6.70
CA TYR A 163 -14.06 4.18 6.54
C TYR A 163 -12.82 4.89 6.01
N THR A 164 -11.72 4.84 6.74
CA THR A 164 -10.49 5.55 6.35
C THR A 164 -9.80 4.92 5.15
N GLY A 165 -9.98 3.61 4.91
CA GLY A 165 -8.98 2.85 4.16
C GLY A 165 -7.61 3.07 4.82
N ASP A 166 -6.54 2.93 4.04
CA ASP A 166 -5.20 3.32 4.47
C ASP A 166 -5.03 4.82 4.30
N VAL A 167 -4.54 5.49 5.34
CA VAL A 167 -4.48 6.96 5.40
C VAL A 167 -3.09 7.47 5.78
N ASN A 168 -2.73 8.62 5.23
CA ASN A 168 -1.56 9.37 5.67
C ASN A 168 -1.93 10.86 5.88
N PHE A 169 -1.76 11.35 7.11
CA PHE A 169 -2.02 12.75 7.46
C PHE A 169 -0.77 13.65 7.37
N ASP A 170 0.37 13.09 6.99
CA ASP A 170 1.60 13.85 6.75
C ASP A 170 1.87 13.94 5.24
N ASP A 171 2.42 15.07 4.79
CA ASP A 171 2.88 15.22 3.41
C ASP A 171 4.03 14.24 3.11
N GLN A 172 3.93 13.57 1.97
CA GLN A 172 5.03 12.80 1.38
C GLN A 172 5.84 13.69 0.43
N THR A 173 6.91 13.19 -0.16
CA THR A 173 7.68 14.00 -1.13
C THR A 173 6.89 14.25 -2.42
N ILE A 174 6.06 13.30 -2.83
CA ILE A 174 5.23 13.44 -4.03
C ILE A 174 3.74 13.66 -3.72
N MET A 175 3.18 12.97 -2.76
CA MET A 175 1.75 13.07 -2.41
C MET A 175 1.53 14.06 -1.27
N GLU A 176 0.43 14.82 -1.33
CA GLU A 176 -0.03 15.62 -0.20
C GLU A 176 -0.78 14.77 0.83
N ALA A 177 -0.85 15.27 2.05
CA ALA A 177 -1.59 14.69 3.17
C ALA A 177 -3.08 14.46 2.84
N ALA A 178 -3.71 13.54 3.56
CA ALA A 178 -5.13 13.26 3.45
C ALA A 178 -6.01 14.50 3.64
N VAL A 179 -7.12 14.53 2.92
CA VAL A 179 -8.17 15.56 3.11
C VAL A 179 -9.48 14.86 3.38
N PHE A 180 -9.68 14.53 4.64
CA PHE A 180 -10.82 13.81 5.15
C PHE A 180 -11.93 14.76 5.67
N PRO A 181 -13.19 14.28 5.84
CA PRO A 181 -14.25 15.06 6.43
C PRO A 181 -13.93 15.46 7.87
N GLU A 182 -14.40 16.64 8.26
CA GLU A 182 -14.23 17.17 9.63
C GLU A 182 -15.54 17.13 10.42
N GLU A 183 -16.62 16.74 9.77
CA GLU A 183 -17.94 16.59 10.41
C GLU A 183 -17.98 15.36 11.32
N LYS A 184 -18.80 15.42 12.36
CA LYS A 184 -19.04 14.26 13.24
C LYS A 184 -19.61 13.10 12.46
N VAL A 185 -19.17 11.89 12.79
CA VAL A 185 -19.71 10.63 12.25
C VAL A 185 -20.21 9.75 13.40
N ASP A 186 -21.20 8.91 13.11
CA ASP A 186 -21.71 7.96 14.12
C ASP A 186 -20.70 6.81 14.33
N VAL A 187 -20.13 6.29 13.24
CA VAL A 187 -19.17 5.18 13.26
C VAL A 187 -17.92 5.54 12.46
N LEU A 188 -16.77 5.32 13.05
CA LEU A 188 -15.46 5.43 12.40
C LEU A 188 -14.84 4.03 12.28
N ILE A 189 -14.62 3.57 11.04
CA ILE A 189 -13.83 2.36 10.74
C ILE A 189 -12.44 2.83 10.33
N MET A 190 -11.42 2.50 11.11
CA MET A 190 -10.10 3.14 11.00
C MET A 190 -8.97 2.12 10.99
N GLU A 191 -7.97 2.34 10.11
CA GLU A 191 -6.72 1.60 10.14
C GLU A 191 -5.95 1.83 11.45
N CYS A 192 -5.07 0.90 11.79
CA CYS A 192 -4.15 1.03 12.92
C CYS A 192 -2.77 0.41 12.65
N THR A 193 -2.33 0.43 11.40
CA THR A 193 -1.07 -0.19 10.92
C THR A 193 0.15 0.17 11.77
N ARG A 194 0.23 1.41 12.24
CA ARG A 194 1.35 1.92 13.05
C ARG A 194 0.99 2.15 14.52
N GLY A 195 -0.01 1.46 15.03
CA GLY A 195 -0.49 1.65 16.40
C GLY A 195 0.59 1.39 17.47
N ASP A 196 1.49 0.44 17.25
CA ASP A 196 2.59 0.11 18.17
C ASP A 196 3.88 0.92 17.94
N HIS A 197 3.95 1.71 16.85
CA HIS A 197 5.14 2.46 16.49
C HIS A 197 5.02 3.94 16.84
N ALA A 198 5.66 4.35 17.94
CA ALA A 198 5.79 5.76 18.29
C ALA A 198 6.65 6.51 17.28
N LYS A 199 6.28 7.75 16.99
CA LYS A 199 7.17 8.67 16.26
C LYS A 199 8.39 8.97 17.12
N PRO A 200 9.63 8.75 16.64
CA PRO A 200 10.82 9.06 17.45
C PRO A 200 10.87 10.54 17.84
N ALA A 201 11.35 10.81 19.07
CA ALA A 201 11.48 12.19 19.53
C ALA A 201 12.39 13.01 18.58
N GLY A 202 11.94 14.18 18.17
CA GLY A 202 12.67 15.05 17.24
C GLY A 202 12.69 14.58 15.79
N TRP A 203 12.02 13.48 15.45
CA TRP A 203 11.93 13.04 14.07
C TRP A 203 11.14 14.05 13.22
N THR A 204 11.72 14.44 12.11
CA THR A 204 11.03 15.19 11.06
C THR A 204 11.29 14.51 9.71
N ARG A 205 10.34 14.64 8.81
CA ARG A 205 10.51 14.11 7.47
C ARG A 205 11.72 14.69 6.75
N ALA A 206 11.90 16.01 6.83
CA ALA A 206 13.06 16.69 6.23
C ALA A 206 14.39 16.18 6.79
N GLY A 207 14.47 15.96 8.12
CA GLY A 207 15.66 15.38 8.74
C GLY A 207 15.93 13.95 8.29
N GLU A 208 14.89 13.16 8.08
CA GLU A 208 15.03 11.78 7.59
C GLU A 208 15.43 11.74 6.10
N GLU A 209 14.90 12.64 5.28
CA GLU A 209 15.34 12.82 3.88
C GLU A 209 16.81 13.22 3.82
N GLN A 210 17.24 14.16 4.67
CA GLN A 210 18.64 14.57 4.77
C GLN A 210 19.53 13.39 5.17
N ARG A 211 19.11 12.59 6.18
CA ARG A 211 19.84 11.38 6.61
C ARG A 211 19.99 10.35 5.49
N LEU A 212 18.94 10.15 4.68
CA LEU A 212 19.01 9.25 3.51
C LEU A 212 19.98 9.78 2.46
N ALA A 213 19.95 11.09 2.17
CA ALA A 213 20.88 11.71 1.21
C ALA A 213 22.34 11.56 1.66
N GLU A 214 22.63 11.80 2.94
CA GLU A 214 23.97 11.64 3.54
C GLU A 214 24.43 10.16 3.50
N ALA A 215 23.55 9.22 3.80
CA ALA A 215 23.87 7.80 3.71
C ALA A 215 24.18 7.34 2.27
N ILE A 216 23.45 7.86 1.28
CA ILE A 216 23.73 7.61 -0.14
C ILE A 216 25.06 8.25 -0.55
N SER A 217 25.34 9.50 -0.13
CA SER A 217 26.61 10.18 -0.40
C SER A 217 27.80 9.40 0.17
N THR A 218 27.69 8.98 1.43
CA THR A 218 28.70 8.15 2.10
C THR A 218 28.92 6.81 1.39
N ALA A 219 27.83 6.18 0.92
CA ALA A 219 27.93 4.97 0.14
C ALA A 219 28.68 5.22 -1.19
N PHE A 220 28.41 6.32 -1.88
CA PHE A 220 29.11 6.68 -3.13
C PHE A 220 30.60 6.95 -2.91
N GLU A 221 30.98 7.63 -1.83
CA GLU A 221 32.38 7.87 -1.44
C GLU A 221 33.13 6.55 -1.21
N ARG A 222 32.45 5.54 -0.68
CA ARG A 222 32.97 4.17 -0.50
C ARG A 222 32.97 3.35 -1.79
N GLN A 223 32.69 3.96 -2.94
CA GLN A 223 32.57 3.26 -4.22
C GLN A 223 31.48 2.18 -4.22
N SER A 224 30.39 2.40 -3.49
CA SER A 224 29.24 1.51 -3.35
C SER A 224 28.21 1.70 -4.48
N CYS A 225 27.39 0.67 -4.71
CA CYS A 225 26.03 0.84 -5.20
C CYS A 225 25.05 0.62 -4.04
N VAL A 226 23.87 1.22 -4.13
CA VAL A 226 22.83 1.18 -3.10
C VAL A 226 21.59 0.45 -3.64
N LEU A 227 21.13 -0.57 -2.91
CA LEU A 227 19.81 -1.19 -3.14
C LEU A 227 18.82 -0.61 -2.15
N ILE A 228 17.68 -0.17 -2.63
CA ILE A 228 16.52 0.25 -1.84
C ILE A 228 15.34 -0.65 -2.20
N PRO A 229 15.00 -1.66 -1.38
CA PRO A 229 13.83 -2.49 -1.61
C PRO A 229 12.55 -1.67 -1.43
N VAL A 230 11.68 -1.68 -2.44
CA VAL A 230 10.48 -0.84 -2.48
C VAL A 230 9.26 -1.59 -3.00
N PHE A 231 8.07 -1.20 -2.57
CA PHE A 231 6.84 -1.59 -3.24
C PHE A 231 6.71 -0.88 -4.58
N ALA A 232 6.16 -1.59 -5.58
CA ALA A 232 6.02 -1.05 -6.93
C ALA A 232 5.06 0.14 -7.00
N LEU A 233 4.00 0.10 -6.17
CA LEU A 233 3.02 1.17 -6.01
C LEU A 233 3.35 2.02 -4.77
N GLY A 234 3.34 3.31 -4.92
CA GLY A 234 3.52 4.31 -3.87
C GLY A 234 5.00 4.51 -3.52
N LYS A 235 5.66 3.50 -2.97
CA LYS A 235 7.03 3.64 -2.45
C LYS A 235 8.08 3.87 -3.52
N THR A 236 7.97 3.22 -4.69
CA THR A 236 8.88 3.51 -5.81
C THR A 236 8.78 4.97 -6.24
N GLN A 237 7.57 5.51 -6.40
CA GLN A 237 7.35 6.87 -6.86
C GLN A 237 7.85 7.88 -5.82
N GLU A 238 7.65 7.59 -4.55
CA GLU A 238 8.13 8.40 -3.45
C GLU A 238 9.66 8.48 -3.41
N ILE A 239 10.35 7.34 -3.54
CA ILE A 239 11.82 7.31 -3.59
C ILE A 239 12.35 7.98 -4.86
N LEU A 240 11.72 7.80 -6.01
CA LEU A 240 12.11 8.53 -7.24
C LEU A 240 11.99 10.04 -7.06
N ALA A 241 10.91 10.53 -6.42
CA ALA A 241 10.73 11.95 -6.14
C ALA A 241 11.80 12.49 -5.18
N MET A 242 12.15 11.73 -4.12
CA MET A 242 13.24 12.10 -3.21
C MET A 242 14.58 12.16 -3.92
N LEU A 243 14.94 11.12 -4.68
CA LEU A 243 16.22 11.08 -5.40
C LEU A 243 16.32 12.22 -6.42
N TYR A 244 15.23 12.54 -7.13
CA TYR A 244 15.15 13.72 -7.99
C TYR A 244 15.35 15.03 -7.20
N LYS A 245 14.68 15.17 -6.05
CA LYS A 245 14.82 16.33 -5.16
C LYS A 245 16.27 16.50 -4.69
N PHE A 246 16.91 15.40 -4.24
CA PHE A 246 18.31 15.45 -3.80
C PHE A 246 19.29 15.92 -4.89
N GLY A 247 19.06 15.51 -6.14
CA GLY A 247 19.83 16.01 -7.28
C GLY A 247 19.59 17.52 -7.56
N ARG A 248 18.32 17.95 -7.47
CA ARG A 248 17.94 19.36 -7.66
C ARG A 248 18.50 20.29 -6.59
N GLU A 249 18.50 19.85 -5.35
CA GLU A 249 19.02 20.56 -4.18
C GLU A 249 20.55 20.43 -4.04
N ARG A 250 21.20 19.72 -4.96
CA ARG A 250 22.65 19.44 -4.95
C ARG A 250 23.15 18.70 -3.71
N LEU A 251 22.26 17.95 -3.04
CA LEU A 251 22.63 17.06 -1.94
C LEU A 251 23.39 15.83 -2.46
N LEU A 252 23.10 15.41 -3.68
CA LEU A 252 23.78 14.31 -4.38
C LEU A 252 24.21 14.75 -5.79
N PRO A 253 25.29 14.18 -6.35
CA PRO A 253 25.63 14.34 -7.76
C PRO A 253 24.54 13.69 -8.64
N GLN A 254 24.61 13.86 -9.95
CA GLN A 254 23.79 13.05 -10.86
C GLN A 254 24.29 11.60 -10.89
N PHE A 255 23.35 10.64 -10.81
CA PHE A 255 23.65 9.22 -10.77
C PHE A 255 22.55 8.40 -11.46
N PRO A 256 22.89 7.21 -12.00
CA PRO A 256 21.90 6.30 -12.57
C PRO A 256 20.98 5.69 -11.49
N ILE A 257 19.67 5.78 -11.74
CA ILE A 257 18.62 5.16 -10.92
C ILE A 257 18.02 3.99 -11.70
N TYR A 258 17.80 2.87 -11.05
CA TYR A 258 17.21 1.68 -11.64
C TYR A 258 15.92 1.29 -10.94
N ILE A 259 14.86 0.98 -11.71
CA ILE A 259 13.56 0.51 -11.20
C ILE A 259 13.11 -0.77 -11.92
N GLY A 260 12.14 -1.47 -11.39
CA GLY A 260 11.54 -2.65 -12.03
C GLY A 260 10.45 -2.29 -13.05
N GLY A 261 10.14 -3.22 -13.95
CA GLY A 261 9.13 -3.02 -14.99
C GLY A 261 7.72 -2.75 -14.46
N LEU A 262 7.30 -3.39 -13.34
CA LEU A 262 6.01 -3.08 -12.70
C LEU A 262 6.04 -1.67 -12.09
N SER A 263 7.12 -1.31 -11.42
CA SER A 263 7.33 0.05 -10.89
C SER A 263 7.26 1.11 -11.97
N SER A 264 7.84 0.84 -13.16
CA SER A 264 7.75 1.72 -14.32
C SER A 264 6.29 1.96 -14.75
N LYS A 265 5.50 0.87 -14.89
CA LYS A 265 4.06 0.98 -15.24
C LYS A 265 3.27 1.82 -14.23
N MET A 266 3.55 1.62 -12.92
CA MET A 266 2.92 2.43 -11.87
C MET A 266 3.34 3.90 -12.00
N THR A 267 4.62 4.17 -12.24
CA THR A 267 5.16 5.52 -12.39
C THR A 267 4.57 6.24 -13.60
N ASP A 268 4.37 5.53 -14.72
CA ASP A 268 3.68 6.08 -15.89
C ASP A 268 2.23 6.53 -15.57
N ILE A 269 1.51 5.77 -14.73
CA ILE A 269 0.17 6.18 -14.28
C ILE A 269 0.26 7.43 -13.42
N TYR A 270 1.20 7.49 -12.48
CA TYR A 270 1.46 8.69 -11.68
C TYR A 270 1.72 9.91 -12.58
N ASP A 271 2.55 9.77 -13.59
CA ASP A 271 2.92 10.87 -14.48
C ASP A 271 1.76 11.35 -15.34
N ARG A 272 0.97 10.43 -15.92
CA ARG A 272 -0.24 10.79 -16.69
C ARG A 272 -1.26 11.55 -15.86
N ARG A 273 -1.34 11.28 -14.55
CA ARG A 273 -2.29 11.90 -13.63
C ARG A 273 -1.72 13.07 -12.84
N ALA A 274 -0.51 13.54 -13.17
CA ALA A 274 0.16 14.61 -12.45
C ALA A 274 -0.67 15.89 -12.31
N HIS A 275 -1.49 16.22 -13.32
CA HIS A 275 -2.33 17.43 -13.33
C HIS A 275 -3.68 17.25 -12.64
N MET A 276 -4.07 16.03 -12.30
CA MET A 276 -5.38 15.68 -11.76
C MET A 276 -5.34 15.28 -10.29
N THR A 277 -4.15 15.27 -9.69
CA THR A 277 -3.91 14.82 -8.32
C THR A 277 -3.23 15.89 -7.51
N ARG A 278 -3.51 15.90 -6.21
CA ARG A 278 -2.86 16.78 -5.25
C ARG A 278 -1.44 16.27 -5.01
N ARG A 279 -0.45 17.14 -5.23
CA ARG A 279 0.97 16.78 -5.14
C ARG A 279 1.82 17.91 -4.60
N GLN A 280 2.81 17.56 -3.77
CA GLN A 280 3.84 18.48 -3.30
C GLN A 280 4.69 19.04 -4.45
N LEU A 281 4.89 18.24 -5.50
CA LEU A 281 5.63 18.62 -6.70
C LEU A 281 4.67 18.62 -7.91
N PRO A 282 3.85 19.68 -8.09
CA PRO A 282 2.94 19.79 -9.20
C PRO A 282 3.69 19.69 -10.54
N ARG A 283 3.15 18.97 -11.50
CA ARG A 283 3.73 18.78 -12.84
C ARG A 283 5.03 17.96 -12.91
N LEU A 284 5.55 17.43 -11.79
CA LEU A 284 6.69 16.52 -11.84
C LEU A 284 6.29 15.24 -12.60
N THR A 285 7.00 14.94 -13.67
CA THR A 285 6.91 13.67 -14.41
C THR A 285 8.16 12.85 -14.09
N LEU A 286 7.99 11.85 -13.22
CA LEU A 286 9.10 11.07 -12.66
C LEU A 286 9.88 10.31 -13.73
N MET A 287 9.19 9.70 -14.71
CA MET A 287 9.86 8.95 -15.79
C MET A 287 10.74 9.85 -16.64
N ARG A 288 10.35 11.10 -16.87
CA ARG A 288 11.14 12.05 -17.65
C ARG A 288 12.24 12.70 -16.83
N GLU A 289 11.92 13.15 -15.61
CA GLU A 289 12.82 14.00 -14.82
C GLU A 289 13.87 13.19 -14.04
N ALA A 290 13.48 12.04 -13.46
CA ALA A 290 14.42 11.12 -12.81
C ALA A 290 15.05 10.14 -13.81
N ALA A 291 14.46 9.97 -15.01
CA ALA A 291 14.92 9.16 -16.13
C ALA A 291 15.48 7.78 -15.72
N PRO A 292 14.74 6.96 -14.96
CA PRO A 292 15.29 5.70 -14.44
C PRO A 292 15.49 4.67 -15.54
N PHE A 293 16.53 3.85 -15.37
CA PHE A 293 16.72 2.63 -16.17
C PHE A 293 15.79 1.53 -15.69
N ILE A 294 15.21 0.77 -16.62
CA ILE A 294 14.24 -0.29 -16.30
C ILE A 294 14.93 -1.64 -16.32
N LEU A 295 14.85 -2.38 -15.20
CA LEU A 295 15.28 -3.76 -15.08
C LEU A 295 14.07 -4.72 -15.11
N ASN A 296 14.32 -5.92 -15.61
CA ASN A 296 13.39 -7.04 -15.60
C ASN A 296 14.07 -8.34 -15.13
N ASP A 297 13.33 -9.42 -15.04
CA ASP A 297 13.82 -10.72 -14.56
C ASP A 297 15.03 -11.23 -15.39
N GLY A 298 15.09 -10.90 -16.67
CA GLY A 298 16.20 -11.28 -17.56
C GLY A 298 17.45 -10.41 -17.38
N THR A 299 17.29 -9.15 -16.95
CA THR A 299 18.41 -8.19 -16.89
C THR A 299 18.96 -7.93 -15.49
N VAL A 300 18.18 -8.23 -14.43
CA VAL A 300 18.62 -7.97 -13.05
C VAL A 300 19.82 -8.81 -12.62
N ARG A 301 19.96 -10.02 -13.17
CA ARG A 301 21.08 -10.92 -12.86
C ARG A 301 22.42 -10.35 -13.34
N ASP A 302 22.39 -9.64 -14.47
CA ASP A 302 23.56 -9.03 -15.10
C ASP A 302 23.64 -7.52 -14.86
N ALA A 303 22.76 -6.98 -13.98
CA ALA A 303 22.76 -5.57 -13.63
C ALA A 303 24.16 -5.15 -13.12
N PRO A 304 24.73 -4.06 -13.65
CA PRO A 304 26.09 -3.65 -13.32
C PRO A 304 26.19 -3.17 -11.88
N LEU A 305 26.97 -3.82 -11.04
CA LEU A 305 27.26 -3.42 -9.65
C LEU A 305 28.40 -2.39 -9.61
N ARG A 306 28.26 -1.31 -10.37
CA ARG A 306 29.26 -0.23 -10.39
C ARG A 306 28.95 0.83 -9.34
N PRO A 307 29.97 1.52 -8.81
CA PRO A 307 29.81 2.63 -7.87
C PRO A 307 28.84 3.72 -8.35
N GLY A 308 28.25 4.43 -7.39
CA GLY A 308 27.41 5.59 -7.66
C GLY A 308 26.07 5.28 -8.32
N ARG A 309 25.47 4.13 -8.03
CA ARG A 309 24.17 3.71 -8.57
C ARG A 309 23.17 3.40 -7.48
N VAL A 310 21.90 3.75 -7.72
CA VAL A 310 20.80 3.41 -6.84
C VAL A 310 19.82 2.48 -7.56
N TYR A 311 19.48 1.38 -6.92
CA TYR A 311 18.54 0.37 -7.37
C TYR A 311 17.29 0.41 -6.48
N ALA A 312 16.22 1.06 -6.90
CA ALA A 312 14.93 1.08 -6.22
C ALA A 312 14.04 -0.04 -6.78
N LEU A 313 14.17 -1.25 -6.24
CA LEU A 313 13.60 -2.47 -6.84
C LEU A 313 12.50 -3.09 -5.99
N SER A 314 11.45 -3.55 -6.63
CA SER A 314 10.39 -4.35 -6.01
C SER A 314 10.79 -5.85 -5.94
N SER A 315 10.33 -6.60 -4.94
CA SER A 315 9.36 -6.21 -3.91
C SER A 315 10.04 -5.58 -2.68
N GLY A 316 9.26 -4.80 -1.94
CA GLY A 316 9.73 -4.23 -0.66
C GLY A 316 10.06 -5.29 0.39
N MET A 317 9.37 -6.44 0.36
CA MET A 317 9.58 -7.60 1.25
C MET A 317 10.73 -8.51 0.80
N MET A 318 11.35 -8.24 -0.35
CA MET A 318 12.37 -9.11 -0.95
C MET A 318 11.91 -10.57 -1.14
N VAL A 319 10.66 -10.79 -1.47
CA VAL A 319 10.13 -12.15 -1.73
C VAL A 319 11.05 -12.87 -2.73
N PRO A 320 11.34 -14.16 -2.54
CA PRO A 320 12.22 -14.92 -3.44
C PRO A 320 11.86 -14.73 -4.91
N LYS A 321 12.88 -14.69 -5.76
CA LYS A 321 12.78 -14.47 -7.23
C LYS A 321 12.35 -13.07 -7.68
N THR A 322 12.02 -12.14 -6.77
CA THR A 322 11.79 -10.73 -7.14
C THR A 322 13.10 -10.02 -7.45
N LEU A 323 13.01 -8.87 -8.16
CA LEU A 323 14.18 -8.11 -8.57
C LEU A 323 15.05 -7.67 -7.39
N SER A 324 14.42 -7.18 -6.31
CA SER A 324 15.12 -6.79 -5.08
C SER A 324 15.84 -7.97 -4.42
N ASN A 325 15.19 -9.14 -4.34
CA ASN A 325 15.79 -10.36 -3.77
C ASN A 325 17.01 -10.83 -4.60
N VAL A 326 16.84 -10.94 -5.93
CA VAL A 326 17.92 -11.36 -6.83
C VAL A 326 19.12 -10.43 -6.71
N LEU A 327 18.90 -9.11 -6.65
CA LEU A 327 19.99 -8.17 -6.51
C LEU A 327 20.61 -8.20 -5.10
N ALA A 328 19.79 -8.26 -4.05
CA ALA A 328 20.26 -8.33 -2.65
C ALA A 328 21.22 -9.49 -2.44
N ARG A 329 20.91 -10.67 -2.96
CA ARG A 329 21.78 -11.85 -2.89
C ARG A 329 23.14 -11.68 -3.56
N ARG A 330 23.27 -10.78 -4.52
CA ARG A 330 24.54 -10.40 -5.15
C ARG A 330 25.32 -9.37 -4.33
N LEU A 331 24.65 -8.57 -3.52
CA LEU A 331 25.25 -7.49 -2.74
C LEU A 331 25.64 -7.91 -1.33
N ILE A 332 24.89 -8.83 -0.73
CA ILE A 332 24.87 -9.07 0.72
C ILE A 332 26.25 -9.45 1.30
N GLU A 333 27.08 -10.21 0.57
CA GLU A 333 28.40 -10.65 1.04
C GLU A 333 29.53 -9.65 0.74
N ASN A 334 29.24 -8.55 0.08
CA ASN A 334 30.23 -7.54 -0.27
C ASN A 334 30.15 -6.33 0.68
N PRO A 335 31.18 -6.08 1.53
CA PRO A 335 31.18 -4.97 2.48
C PRO A 335 31.19 -3.59 1.83
N GLN A 336 31.47 -3.50 0.53
CA GLN A 336 31.48 -2.26 -0.21
C GLN A 336 30.06 -1.76 -0.49
N HIS A 337 29.06 -2.64 -0.65
CA HIS A 337 27.72 -2.28 -1.05
C HIS A 337 26.79 -1.95 0.13
N SER A 338 25.64 -1.37 -0.18
CA SER A 338 24.66 -0.92 0.83
C SER A 338 23.24 -1.34 0.47
N ILE A 339 22.46 -1.71 1.48
CA ILE A 339 21.02 -1.99 1.36
C ILE A 339 20.30 -1.11 2.37
N PHE A 340 19.41 -0.23 1.87
CA PHE A 340 18.68 0.74 2.68
C PHE A 340 17.19 0.44 2.70
N PHE A 341 16.65 0.14 3.87
CA PHE A 341 15.22 -0.08 4.06
C PHE A 341 14.51 1.26 4.28
N VAL A 342 13.44 1.52 3.54
CA VAL A 342 12.73 2.82 3.53
C VAL A 342 11.26 2.71 3.89
N GLY A 343 10.83 1.54 4.34
CA GLY A 343 9.44 1.26 4.68
C GLY A 343 9.30 0.01 5.53
N TYR A 344 8.06 -0.43 5.70
CA TYR A 344 7.73 -1.63 6.43
C TYR A 344 8.31 -2.88 5.75
N ALA A 345 8.85 -3.76 6.55
CA ALA A 345 9.21 -5.13 6.18
C ALA A 345 8.74 -6.07 7.30
N SER A 346 7.86 -7.02 6.96
CA SER A 346 7.40 -8.04 7.92
C SER A 346 8.61 -8.77 8.50
N PRO A 347 8.69 -8.98 9.82
CA PRO A 347 9.82 -9.69 10.45
C PRO A 347 10.13 -11.05 9.83
N GLU A 348 9.11 -11.76 9.35
CA GLU A 348 9.23 -13.08 8.74
C GLU A 348 9.63 -13.03 7.25
N SER A 349 9.57 -11.85 6.62
CA SER A 349 9.98 -11.69 5.21
C SER A 349 11.49 -11.69 5.06
N PRO A 350 12.04 -12.07 3.88
CA PRO A 350 13.48 -11.97 3.64
C PRO A 350 14.05 -10.58 3.91
N ALA A 351 13.28 -9.52 3.65
CA ALA A 351 13.67 -8.14 3.97
C ALA A 351 13.76 -7.90 5.49
N GLY A 352 12.77 -8.38 6.26
CA GLY A 352 12.78 -8.29 7.72
C GLY A 352 13.91 -9.11 8.33
N LEU A 353 14.08 -10.37 7.89
CA LEU A 353 15.18 -11.22 8.33
C LEU A 353 16.54 -10.59 8.07
N LEU A 354 16.76 -9.99 6.90
CA LEU A 354 18.00 -9.30 6.57
C LEU A 354 18.21 -8.05 7.43
N ARG A 355 17.20 -7.24 7.63
CA ARG A 355 17.23 -6.05 8.48
C ARG A 355 17.62 -6.42 9.91
N ASP A 356 16.97 -7.45 10.46
CA ASP A 356 17.14 -7.87 11.85
C ASP A 356 18.46 -8.63 12.10
N ALA A 357 18.97 -9.36 11.09
CA ALA A 357 20.30 -9.96 11.12
C ALA A 357 21.41 -8.90 11.18
N GLY A 358 21.21 -7.76 10.55
CA GLY A 358 22.20 -6.67 10.52
C GLY A 358 23.53 -7.06 9.91
N THR A 359 24.49 -6.14 9.91
CA THR A 359 25.85 -6.41 9.43
C THR A 359 26.54 -7.44 10.33
N ASN A 360 27.18 -8.46 9.73
CA ASN A 360 27.82 -9.63 10.32
C ASN A 360 26.88 -10.78 10.73
N GLY A 361 25.56 -10.64 10.58
CA GLY A 361 24.62 -11.75 10.72
C GLY A 361 24.68 -12.72 9.55
N GLU A 362 23.81 -13.72 9.59
CA GLU A 362 23.63 -14.71 8.53
C GLU A 362 22.14 -14.83 8.20
N VAL A 363 21.77 -14.86 6.90
CA VAL A 363 20.37 -14.89 6.48
C VAL A 363 20.16 -15.71 5.20
N ALA A 364 19.06 -16.47 5.16
CA ALA A 364 18.59 -17.12 3.96
C ALA A 364 17.56 -16.20 3.26
N LEU A 365 17.99 -15.47 2.24
CA LEU A 365 17.09 -14.63 1.42
C LEU A 365 16.22 -15.44 0.45
N ASP A 366 16.53 -16.70 0.26
CA ASP A 366 15.82 -17.64 -0.60
C ASP A 366 15.86 -19.01 0.09
N PRO A 367 14.73 -19.60 0.48
CA PRO A 367 14.71 -20.87 1.22
C PRO A 367 15.34 -22.04 0.45
N ASP A 368 15.39 -21.96 -0.88
CA ASP A 368 16.00 -22.97 -1.75
C ASP A 368 17.52 -22.81 -1.88
N LYS A 369 18.12 -21.87 -1.16
CA LYS A 369 19.54 -21.54 -1.21
C LYS A 369 20.17 -21.52 0.16
N PRO A 370 21.48 -21.83 0.27
CA PRO A 370 22.16 -21.73 1.56
C PRO A 370 22.12 -20.28 2.09
N PRO A 371 22.12 -20.14 3.42
CA PRO A 371 22.28 -18.83 4.07
C PRO A 371 23.55 -18.11 3.61
N GLN A 372 23.51 -16.80 3.58
CA GLN A 372 24.63 -15.94 3.20
C GLN A 372 25.01 -15.04 4.38
N ARG A 373 26.30 -14.80 4.53
CA ARG A 373 26.79 -13.88 5.55
C ARG A 373 26.56 -12.43 5.12
N VAL A 374 25.97 -11.65 6.01
CA VAL A 374 25.72 -10.23 5.79
C VAL A 374 27.01 -9.45 6.03
N ARG A 375 27.62 -8.93 4.97
CA ARG A 375 28.80 -8.07 5.01
C ARG A 375 28.53 -6.67 4.52
N CYS A 376 27.48 -6.49 3.72
CA CYS A 376 27.07 -5.18 3.21
C CYS A 376 26.61 -4.25 4.33
N ASN A 377 26.61 -2.95 4.06
CA ASN A 377 26.07 -1.98 4.99
C ASN A 377 24.54 -2.01 4.93
N ILE A 378 23.91 -2.04 6.11
CA ILE A 378 22.45 -2.01 6.25
C ILE A 378 22.08 -0.79 7.05
N ASP A 379 21.10 -0.03 6.57
CA ASP A 379 20.49 1.08 7.29
C ASP A 379 18.98 1.09 7.07
N GLN A 380 18.24 1.76 7.97
CA GLN A 380 16.79 1.86 7.94
C GLN A 380 16.34 3.30 8.07
N PHE A 381 15.38 3.70 7.22
CA PHE A 381 14.80 5.03 7.15
C PHE A 381 13.29 4.96 7.29
N GLN A 382 12.71 5.94 7.98
CA GLN A 382 11.28 5.94 8.30
C GLN A 382 10.48 6.81 7.34
N PHE A 383 10.06 6.23 6.21
CA PHE A 383 9.20 6.88 5.23
C PHE A 383 7.88 6.11 5.07
N SER A 384 7.15 5.89 6.16
CA SER A 384 5.84 5.25 6.07
C SER A 384 4.87 6.11 5.26
N ALA A 385 4.00 5.44 4.49
CA ALA A 385 2.84 6.06 3.84
C ALA A 385 1.55 5.88 4.66
N HIS A 386 1.63 5.31 5.88
CA HIS A 386 0.53 5.24 6.83
C HIS A 386 0.67 6.32 7.89
N ALA A 387 -0.46 6.77 8.38
CA ALA A 387 -0.57 7.76 9.43
C ALA A 387 0.17 7.33 10.70
N THR A 388 0.68 8.30 11.44
CA THR A 388 1.19 8.03 12.79
C THR A 388 0.04 7.72 13.74
N ARG A 389 0.28 6.94 14.78
CA ARG A 389 -0.73 6.62 15.78
C ARG A 389 -1.27 7.88 16.48
N GLU A 390 -0.43 8.90 16.64
CA GLU A 390 -0.79 10.19 17.21
C GLU A 390 -1.81 10.91 16.31
N SER A 391 -1.56 10.99 15.01
CA SER A 391 -2.49 11.64 14.06
C SER A 391 -3.80 10.87 13.87
N LEU A 392 -3.78 9.53 13.99
CA LEU A 392 -5.01 8.72 13.99
C LEU A 392 -5.88 9.03 15.23
N ILE A 393 -5.26 9.14 16.42
CA ILE A 393 -5.97 9.50 17.65
C ILE A 393 -6.54 10.92 17.53
N ASP A 394 -5.76 11.88 17.05
CA ASP A 394 -6.21 13.26 16.90
C ASP A 394 -7.37 13.35 15.90
N TYR A 395 -7.33 12.58 14.82
CA TYR A 395 -8.44 12.51 13.87
C TYR A 395 -9.69 11.89 14.49
N ALA A 396 -9.58 10.78 15.22
CA ALA A 396 -10.71 10.18 15.94
C ALA A 396 -11.32 11.14 16.98
N ARG A 397 -10.48 11.89 17.70
CA ARG A 397 -10.95 12.94 18.65
C ARG A 397 -11.71 14.05 17.94
N LYS A 398 -11.25 14.48 16.75
CA LYS A 398 -11.90 15.52 15.95
C LYS A 398 -13.30 15.09 15.50
N LEU A 399 -13.45 13.85 15.03
CA LEU A 399 -14.74 13.31 14.60
C LEU A 399 -15.68 12.98 15.76
N SER A 400 -15.15 12.68 16.94
CA SER A 400 -15.91 12.27 18.13
C SER A 400 -17.00 11.24 17.83
N PRO A 401 -16.71 10.09 17.20
CA PRO A 401 -17.70 9.11 16.83
C PRO A 401 -18.29 8.40 18.06
N ALA A 402 -19.51 7.89 17.95
CA ALA A 402 -20.09 7.05 18.99
C ALA A 402 -19.39 5.67 19.05
N LYS A 403 -19.02 5.15 17.90
CA LYS A 403 -18.36 3.83 17.77
C LYS A 403 -17.13 3.91 16.88
N ILE A 404 -16.04 3.22 17.28
CA ILE A 404 -14.79 3.10 16.54
C ILE A 404 -14.53 1.62 16.29
N VAL A 405 -14.31 1.25 15.02
CA VAL A 405 -13.93 -0.11 14.62
C VAL A 405 -12.49 -0.07 14.12
N LEU A 406 -11.59 -0.77 14.80
CA LEU A 406 -10.19 -0.86 14.42
C LEU A 406 -9.98 -2.01 13.43
N VAL A 407 -9.34 -1.69 12.32
CA VAL A 407 -9.01 -2.64 11.25
C VAL A 407 -7.56 -2.42 10.79
N HIS A 408 -7.03 -3.32 9.98
CA HIS A 408 -5.74 -3.15 9.31
C HIS A 408 -4.59 -2.80 10.26
N GLY A 409 -4.21 -3.76 11.11
CA GLY A 409 -3.08 -3.63 12.03
C GLY A 409 -2.68 -4.98 12.62
N ASP A 410 -1.40 -5.15 12.93
CA ASP A 410 -0.93 -6.30 13.67
C ASP A 410 -1.45 -6.26 15.12
N PRO A 411 -1.58 -7.42 15.81
CA PRO A 411 -2.18 -7.47 17.16
C PRO A 411 -1.62 -6.47 18.18
N PRO A 412 -0.30 -6.21 18.27
CA PRO A 412 0.23 -5.19 19.18
C PRO A 412 -0.25 -3.78 18.85
N ALA A 413 -0.33 -3.42 17.57
CA ALA A 413 -0.79 -2.11 17.10
C ALA A 413 -2.27 -1.90 17.41
N VAL A 414 -3.10 -2.92 17.13
CA VAL A 414 -4.55 -2.91 17.44
C VAL A 414 -4.78 -2.73 18.93
N GLU A 415 -4.08 -3.49 19.78
CA GLU A 415 -4.27 -3.44 21.23
C GLU A 415 -3.85 -2.08 21.83
N TRP A 416 -2.73 -1.54 21.35
CA TRP A 416 -2.28 -0.22 21.78
C TRP A 416 -3.31 0.86 21.38
N MET A 417 -3.81 0.84 20.14
CA MET A 417 -4.80 1.79 19.66
C MET A 417 -6.12 1.65 20.44
N ARG A 418 -6.59 0.43 20.66
CA ARG A 418 -7.81 0.15 21.43
C ARG A 418 -7.72 0.76 22.83
N SER A 419 -6.66 0.46 23.56
CA SER A 419 -6.45 0.95 24.92
C SER A 419 -6.36 2.47 24.98
N THR A 420 -5.61 3.06 24.05
CA THR A 420 -5.38 4.51 23.98
C THR A 420 -6.66 5.26 23.60
N LEU A 421 -7.39 4.80 22.58
CA LEU A 421 -8.65 5.44 22.17
C LEU A 421 -9.72 5.35 23.26
N SER A 422 -9.84 4.20 23.94
CA SER A 422 -10.77 4.05 25.07
C SER A 422 -10.47 5.03 26.21
N ALA A 423 -9.19 5.34 26.47
CA ALA A 423 -8.79 6.31 27.47
C ALA A 423 -9.05 7.77 27.03
N HIS A 424 -8.80 8.09 25.76
CA HIS A 424 -8.93 9.47 25.22
C HIS A 424 -10.36 9.83 24.82
N LEU A 425 -11.17 8.84 24.46
CA LEU A 425 -12.56 8.98 24.00
C LEU A 425 -13.51 8.10 24.84
N PRO A 426 -13.68 8.38 26.14
CA PRO A 426 -14.45 7.51 27.05
C PRO A 426 -15.94 7.40 26.73
N ARG A 427 -16.45 8.23 25.80
CA ARG A 427 -17.84 8.17 25.31
C ARG A 427 -17.98 7.34 24.02
N SER A 428 -16.87 6.92 23.42
CA SER A 428 -16.84 6.10 22.20
C SER A 428 -16.62 4.63 22.58
N GLU A 429 -17.41 3.74 22.00
CA GLU A 429 -17.15 2.30 22.08
C GLU A 429 -16.11 1.90 21.04
N VAL A 430 -15.04 1.21 21.46
CA VAL A 430 -13.96 0.77 20.58
C VAL A 430 -14.04 -0.73 20.34
N PHE A 431 -14.24 -1.14 19.10
CA PHE A 431 -14.38 -2.52 18.65
C PHE A 431 -13.13 -3.00 17.91
N VAL A 432 -12.78 -4.26 18.14
CA VAL A 432 -11.76 -4.99 17.38
C VAL A 432 -12.45 -6.23 16.81
N PRO A 433 -12.88 -6.21 15.55
CA PRO A 433 -13.60 -7.34 14.96
C PRO A 433 -12.66 -8.52 14.74
N SER A 434 -13.14 -9.72 15.09
CA SER A 434 -12.51 -10.95 14.63
C SER A 434 -13.06 -11.33 13.24
N PRO A 435 -12.25 -11.88 12.34
CA PRO A 435 -12.68 -12.28 11.00
C PRO A 435 -13.91 -13.21 11.05
N GLY A 436 -14.97 -12.88 10.33
CA GLY A 436 -16.20 -13.64 10.25
C GLY A 436 -17.18 -13.46 11.40
N ILE A 437 -16.89 -12.59 12.36
CA ILE A 437 -17.81 -12.28 13.47
C ILE A 437 -18.62 -11.03 13.11
N GLU A 438 -19.93 -11.14 13.27
CA GLU A 438 -20.88 -10.02 13.09
C GLU A 438 -20.85 -9.11 14.32
N LEU A 439 -20.78 -7.80 14.09
CA LEU A 439 -20.87 -6.76 15.11
C LEU A 439 -22.11 -5.91 14.84
N GLU A 440 -22.87 -5.61 15.89
CA GLU A 440 -23.93 -4.61 15.84
C GLU A 440 -23.36 -3.25 16.19
N LEU A 441 -23.44 -2.29 15.24
CA LEU A 441 -22.85 -0.96 15.35
C LEU A 441 -23.91 0.14 15.44
#